data_a9b8c503af5d8b534ce27fb400c1c681
#
_entry.id   a9b8c503af5d8b534ce27fb400c1c681
#
_cell.length_a   1.000
_cell.length_b   1.000
_cell.length_c   1.000
_cell.angle_alpha   90.00
_cell.angle_beta   90.00
_cell.angle_gamma   90.00
#
_symmetry.space_group_name_H-M   'P 1'
#
loop_
_entity.id
_entity.type
_entity.pdbx_description
1 polymer ?
#
loop_
_entity_poly.entity_id
_entity_poly.type
_entity_poly.pdbx_seq_one_letter_code
_entity_poly.pdbx_strand_id
1 'polypeptide(L)'
;MSLSLYNTLTNKKEVFKSIEPNMVGMYVCGITVYDHCHLGHARAYVAFDVLARYLKYLGYKLNYVRNITDVEDKIIKKAIENSETISSITNRYILSMNRDFKDLGLLEPTIEPKATDYINEMILMIEELIKNKHAYVGKNGDVYFAVRTF
;
A
#
# COMPACT_ATOMS: atom_id res chain seq x y z
N MET A 1 12.20 26.55 -0.34
CA MET A 1 11.08 26.28 0.60
C MET A 1 11.36 24.95 1.28
N SER A 2 11.08 24.83 2.59
CA SER A 2 11.27 23.58 3.32
C SER A 2 9.91 22.92 3.59
N LEU A 3 9.77 21.66 3.21
CA LEU A 3 8.62 20.81 3.58
C LEU A 3 8.82 20.29 4.99
N SER A 4 7.81 20.36 5.84
CA SER A 4 7.81 19.69 7.15
C SER A 4 6.64 18.73 7.26
N LEU A 5 6.91 17.52 7.70
CA LEU A 5 5.93 16.45 7.87
C LEU A 5 5.91 15.96 9.31
N TYR A 6 4.75 15.46 9.75
CA TYR A 6 4.66 14.77 11.03
C TYR A 6 5.23 13.36 10.88
N ASN A 7 6.22 13.04 11.69
CA ASN A 7 6.86 11.74 11.70
C ASN A 7 6.34 10.93 12.91
N THR A 8 5.64 9.83 12.64
CA THR A 8 5.05 8.97 13.68
C THR A 8 6.10 8.22 14.48
N LEU A 9 7.31 8.00 13.93
CA LEU A 9 8.42 7.36 14.65
C LEU A 9 8.93 8.24 15.79
N THR A 10 9.07 9.55 15.54
CA THR A 10 9.57 10.51 16.53
C THR A 10 8.46 11.25 17.25
N ASN A 11 7.19 11.11 16.78
CA ASN A 11 6.01 11.86 17.25
C ASN A 11 6.18 13.38 17.17
N LYS A 12 6.91 13.88 16.16
CA LYS A 12 7.18 15.31 15.96
C LYS A 12 6.98 15.74 14.52
N LYS A 13 6.73 17.03 14.31
CA LYS A 13 6.79 17.64 13.00
C LYS A 13 8.24 18.01 12.70
N GLU A 14 8.79 17.44 11.64
CA GLU A 14 10.21 17.57 11.27
C GLU A 14 10.34 18.08 9.84
N VAL A 15 11.45 18.75 9.56
CA VAL A 15 11.80 19.14 8.20
C VAL A 15 12.12 17.87 7.41
N PHE A 16 11.42 17.69 6.31
CA PHE A 16 11.63 16.55 5.42
C PHE A 16 13.02 16.61 4.77
N LYS A 17 13.73 15.49 4.83
CA LYS A 17 15.01 15.27 4.16
C LYS A 17 14.92 13.97 3.38
N SER A 18 15.18 14.01 2.08
CA SER A 18 15.26 12.79 1.27
C SER A 18 16.50 11.97 1.65
N ILE A 19 16.40 10.65 1.58
CA ILE A 19 17.53 9.72 1.81
C ILE A 19 18.56 9.90 0.70
N GLU A 20 18.08 9.94 -0.55
CA GLU A 20 18.91 10.20 -1.71
C GLU A 20 18.71 11.64 -2.20
N PRO A 21 19.78 12.35 -2.60
CA PRO A 21 19.66 13.72 -3.11
C PRO A 21 18.66 13.80 -4.29
N ASN A 22 17.71 14.71 -4.19
CA ASN A 22 16.70 14.98 -5.21
C ASN A 22 15.77 13.81 -5.59
N MET A 23 15.81 12.68 -4.85
CA MET A 23 14.93 11.53 -5.07
C MET A 23 14.09 11.24 -3.84
N VAL A 24 12.82 10.90 -4.05
CA VAL A 24 11.89 10.48 -2.99
C VAL A 24 11.17 9.22 -3.39
N GLY A 25 11.26 8.18 -2.55
CA GLY A 25 10.37 7.04 -2.58
C GLY A 25 9.17 7.30 -1.68
N MET A 26 7.97 7.23 -2.22
CA MET A 26 6.72 7.38 -1.48
C MET A 26 5.87 6.13 -1.66
N TYR A 27 5.61 5.43 -0.56
CA TYR A 27 4.71 4.28 -0.56
C TYR A 27 3.41 4.65 0.14
N VAL A 28 2.30 4.39 -0.51
CA VAL A 28 0.95 4.59 0.03
C VAL A 28 0.23 3.25 0.02
N CYS A 29 -0.25 2.81 1.20
CA CYS A 29 -1.05 1.59 1.28
C CYS A 29 -2.28 1.68 0.37
N GLY A 30 -2.49 0.63 -0.41
CA GLY A 30 -3.59 0.54 -1.35
C GLY A 30 -4.89 0.08 -0.70
N ILE A 31 -5.91 -0.04 -1.53
CA ILE A 31 -7.25 -0.48 -1.13
C ILE A 31 -7.34 -2.00 -1.21
N THR A 32 -8.08 -2.61 -0.26
CA THR A 32 -8.58 -3.97 -0.40
C THR A 32 -9.80 -3.95 -1.35
N VAL A 33 -9.65 -4.56 -2.51
CA VAL A 33 -10.60 -4.43 -3.62
C VAL A 33 -11.75 -5.44 -3.54
N TYR A 34 -12.55 -5.33 -2.48
CA TYR A 34 -13.75 -6.15 -2.27
C TYR A 34 -15.06 -5.36 -2.39
N ASP A 35 -15.00 -4.02 -2.43
CA ASP A 35 -16.16 -3.14 -2.54
C ASP A 35 -15.81 -1.82 -3.23
N HIS A 36 -16.81 -0.98 -3.52
CA HIS A 36 -16.64 0.35 -4.08
C HIS A 36 -15.86 1.28 -3.14
N CYS A 37 -15.17 2.25 -3.72
CA CYS A 37 -14.56 3.31 -2.95
C CYS A 37 -15.63 4.14 -2.22
N HIS A 38 -15.26 4.66 -1.06
CA HIS A 38 -16.09 5.58 -0.30
C HIS A 38 -15.29 6.86 0.02
N LEU A 39 -15.97 7.86 0.57
CA LEU A 39 -15.38 9.18 0.87
C LEU A 39 -14.11 9.09 1.73
N GLY A 40 -14.00 8.10 2.60
CA GLY A 40 -12.78 7.86 3.40
C GLY A 40 -11.56 7.54 2.52
N HIS A 41 -11.74 6.73 1.48
CA HIS A 41 -10.68 6.46 0.50
C HIS A 41 -10.33 7.73 -0.28
N ALA A 42 -11.32 8.45 -0.79
CA ALA A 42 -11.12 9.70 -1.50
C ALA A 42 -10.30 10.70 -0.65
N ARG A 43 -10.67 10.90 0.61
CA ARG A 43 -9.95 11.78 1.55
C ARG A 43 -8.48 11.39 1.70
N ALA A 44 -8.20 10.10 1.90
CA ALA A 44 -6.84 9.63 2.09
C ALA A 44 -6.00 9.84 0.83
N TYR A 45 -6.50 9.42 -0.33
CA TYR A 45 -5.72 9.48 -1.57
C TYR A 45 -5.57 10.91 -2.11
N VAL A 46 -6.54 11.79 -1.94
CA VAL A 46 -6.39 13.22 -2.25
C VAL A 46 -5.32 13.86 -1.37
N ALA A 47 -5.24 13.52 -0.08
CA ALA A 47 -4.20 14.04 0.80
C ALA A 47 -2.79 13.60 0.35
N PHE A 48 -2.61 12.35 -0.02
CA PHE A 48 -1.33 11.85 -0.56
C PHE A 48 -1.03 12.38 -1.96
N ASP A 49 -2.04 12.62 -2.78
CA ASP A 49 -1.88 13.26 -4.10
C ASP A 49 -1.35 14.70 -3.97
N VAL A 50 -1.88 15.47 -3.03
CA VAL A 50 -1.36 16.81 -2.72
C VAL A 50 0.11 16.73 -2.31
N LEU A 51 0.49 15.78 -1.46
CA LEU A 51 1.89 15.57 -1.07
C LEU A 51 2.75 15.20 -2.27
N ALA A 52 2.30 14.26 -3.10
CA ALA A 52 3.02 13.82 -4.29
C ALA A 52 3.27 14.98 -5.28
N ARG A 53 2.23 15.80 -5.55
CA ARG A 53 2.34 16.98 -6.39
C ARG A 53 3.30 18.01 -5.80
N TYR A 54 3.23 18.23 -4.49
CA TYR A 54 4.10 19.17 -3.83
C TYR A 54 5.56 18.74 -3.84
N LEU A 55 5.85 17.46 -3.65
CA LEU A 55 7.21 16.92 -3.79
C LEU A 55 7.76 17.13 -5.22
N LYS A 56 6.94 16.88 -6.25
CA LYS A 56 7.30 17.18 -7.65
C LYS A 56 7.53 18.67 -7.87
N TYR A 57 6.67 19.53 -7.31
CA TYR A 57 6.82 20.99 -7.38
C TYR A 57 8.12 21.49 -6.74
N LEU A 58 8.57 20.84 -5.65
CA LEU A 58 9.85 21.13 -5.00
C LEU A 58 11.07 20.62 -5.79
N GLY A 59 10.86 19.99 -6.94
CA GLY A 59 11.92 19.50 -7.83
C GLY A 59 12.40 18.07 -7.53
N TYR A 60 11.74 17.35 -6.62
CA TYR A 60 12.11 15.95 -6.38
C TYR A 60 11.66 15.05 -7.52
N LYS A 61 12.52 14.10 -7.89
CA LYS A 61 12.14 12.92 -8.68
C LYS A 61 11.40 11.96 -7.76
N LEU A 62 10.10 11.81 -7.98
CA LEU A 62 9.23 11.01 -7.13
C LEU A 62 9.03 9.61 -7.73
N ASN A 63 9.39 8.58 -6.96
CA ASN A 63 8.98 7.20 -7.18
C ASN A 63 7.77 6.91 -6.29
N TYR A 64 6.57 7.00 -6.85
CA TYR A 64 5.31 6.81 -6.13
C TYR A 64 4.80 5.40 -6.32
N VAL A 65 4.72 4.64 -5.24
CA VAL A 65 4.21 3.27 -5.22
C VAL A 65 2.91 3.23 -4.42
N ARG A 66 1.91 2.58 -4.99
CA ARG A 66 0.63 2.26 -4.32
C ARG A 66 0.27 0.83 -4.66
N ASN A 67 0.09 -0.03 -3.65
CA ASN A 67 -0.29 -1.42 -3.91
C ASN A 67 -1.81 -1.57 -4.11
N ILE A 68 -2.20 -2.70 -4.67
CA ILE A 68 -3.58 -3.20 -4.66
C ILE A 68 -3.60 -4.47 -3.81
N THR A 69 -4.45 -4.49 -2.78
CA THR A 69 -4.68 -5.68 -1.97
C THR A 69 -5.81 -6.49 -2.59
N ASP A 70 -5.44 -7.44 -3.44
CA ASP A 70 -6.35 -8.28 -4.21
C ASP A 70 -6.47 -9.71 -3.66
N VAL A 71 -5.90 -9.97 -2.49
CA VAL A 71 -6.06 -11.19 -1.69
C VAL A 71 -6.23 -10.82 -0.21
N GLU A 72 -7.36 -11.21 0.38
CA GLU A 72 -7.68 -10.96 1.80
C GLU A 72 -8.99 -11.70 2.15
N ASP A 73 -9.23 -11.99 3.43
CA ASP A 73 -10.39 -12.74 3.90
C ASP A 73 -11.73 -12.14 3.46
N LYS A 74 -11.85 -10.81 3.42
CA LYS A 74 -13.08 -10.11 2.97
C LYS A 74 -13.37 -10.36 1.49
N ILE A 75 -12.33 -10.47 0.65
CA ILE A 75 -12.48 -10.77 -0.76
C ILE A 75 -12.95 -12.21 -0.92
N ILE A 76 -12.33 -13.15 -0.19
CA ILE A 76 -12.68 -14.57 -0.20
C ILE A 76 -14.13 -14.76 0.24
N LYS A 77 -14.51 -14.13 1.35
CA LYS A 77 -15.88 -14.18 1.87
C LYS A 77 -16.90 -13.66 0.85
N LYS A 78 -16.63 -12.50 0.24
CA LYS A 78 -17.52 -11.90 -0.76
C LYS A 78 -17.65 -12.77 -2.03
N ALA A 79 -16.56 -13.40 -2.44
CA ALA A 79 -16.56 -14.33 -3.57
C ALA A 79 -17.48 -15.55 -3.29
N ILE A 80 -17.39 -16.11 -2.09
CA ILE A 80 -18.26 -17.22 -1.66
C ILE A 80 -19.72 -16.78 -1.60
N GLU A 81 -20.02 -15.64 -0.96
CA GLU A 81 -21.38 -15.10 -0.81
C GLU A 81 -22.04 -14.83 -2.17
N ASN A 82 -21.27 -14.38 -3.14
CA ASN A 82 -21.77 -14.06 -4.48
C ASN A 82 -21.70 -15.25 -5.46
N SER A 83 -21.15 -16.39 -5.06
CA SER A 83 -20.85 -17.52 -5.96
C SER A 83 -20.01 -17.11 -7.17
N GLU A 84 -19.03 -16.23 -6.93
CA GLU A 84 -18.12 -15.70 -7.93
C GLU A 84 -16.66 -16.12 -7.62
N THR A 85 -15.77 -15.99 -8.61
CA THR A 85 -14.35 -16.17 -8.37
C THR A 85 -13.75 -14.91 -7.71
N ILE A 86 -12.68 -15.08 -6.93
CA ILE A 86 -11.88 -13.97 -6.37
C ILE A 86 -11.48 -12.99 -7.48
N SER A 87 -10.99 -13.51 -8.60
CA SER A 87 -10.58 -12.71 -9.75
C SER A 87 -11.71 -11.88 -10.35
N SER A 88 -12.95 -12.42 -10.41
CA SER A 88 -14.13 -11.67 -10.87
C SER A 88 -14.41 -10.47 -9.95
N ILE A 89 -14.40 -10.71 -8.63
CA ILE A 89 -14.62 -9.67 -7.63
C ILE A 89 -13.53 -8.59 -7.72
N THR A 90 -12.28 -8.98 -7.64
CA THR A 90 -11.16 -8.02 -7.60
C THR A 90 -11.07 -7.19 -8.87
N ASN A 91 -11.20 -7.80 -10.06
CA ASN A 91 -11.17 -7.07 -11.32
C ASN A 91 -12.30 -6.03 -11.42
N ARG A 92 -13.52 -6.38 -10.98
CA ARG A 92 -14.65 -5.45 -10.96
C ARG A 92 -14.34 -4.22 -10.11
N TYR A 93 -13.85 -4.41 -8.89
CA TYR A 93 -13.59 -3.31 -7.97
C TYR A 93 -12.32 -2.53 -8.29
N ILE A 94 -11.31 -3.14 -8.90
CA ILE A 94 -10.15 -2.43 -9.47
C ILE A 94 -10.61 -1.48 -10.58
N LEU A 95 -11.48 -1.92 -11.49
CA LEU A 95 -12.01 -1.05 -12.54
C LEU A 95 -12.83 0.11 -11.97
N SER A 96 -13.65 -0.16 -10.94
CA SER A 96 -14.40 0.90 -10.24
C SER A 96 -13.46 1.90 -9.55
N MET A 97 -12.49 1.40 -8.79
CA MET A 97 -11.48 2.23 -8.12
C MET A 97 -10.72 3.13 -9.09
N ASN A 98 -10.26 2.58 -10.21
CA ASN A 98 -9.53 3.34 -11.21
C ASN A 98 -10.37 4.45 -11.83
N ARG A 99 -11.67 4.22 -12.04
CA ARG A 99 -12.61 5.25 -12.50
C ARG A 99 -12.73 6.36 -11.45
N ASP A 100 -13.00 5.99 -10.20
CA ASP A 100 -13.16 6.95 -9.10
C ASP A 100 -11.90 7.81 -8.93
N PHE A 101 -10.71 7.21 -9.01
CA PHE A 101 -9.43 7.92 -8.89
C PHE A 101 -9.16 8.85 -10.07
N LYS A 102 -9.55 8.43 -11.26
CA LYS A 102 -9.48 9.27 -12.46
C LYS A 102 -10.42 10.47 -12.36
N ASP A 103 -11.65 10.25 -11.89
CA ASP A 103 -12.65 11.31 -11.72
C ASP A 103 -12.22 12.32 -10.64
N LEU A 104 -11.51 11.86 -9.61
CA LEU A 104 -10.86 12.71 -8.60
C LEU A 104 -9.60 13.42 -9.12
N GLY A 105 -9.13 13.11 -10.32
CA GLY A 105 -7.93 13.70 -10.91
C GLY A 105 -6.63 13.33 -10.18
N LEU A 106 -6.58 12.18 -9.51
CA LEU A 106 -5.39 11.73 -8.79
C LEU A 106 -4.25 11.38 -9.76
N LEU A 107 -3.02 11.63 -9.33
CA LEU A 107 -1.84 11.17 -10.03
C LEU A 107 -1.78 9.64 -10.05
N GLU A 108 -1.46 9.09 -11.20
CA GLU A 108 -1.16 7.67 -11.31
C GLU A 108 0.15 7.35 -10.57
N PRO A 109 0.22 6.26 -9.81
CA PRO A 109 1.46 5.81 -9.19
C PRO A 109 2.48 5.41 -10.28
N THR A 110 3.77 5.50 -9.95
CA THR A 110 4.86 5.01 -10.82
C THR A 110 4.80 3.49 -10.95
N ILE A 111 4.41 2.82 -9.85
CA ILE A 111 4.26 1.36 -9.78
C ILE A 111 3.02 1.07 -8.93
N GLU A 112 2.15 0.19 -9.43
CA GLU A 112 0.94 -0.24 -8.71
C GLU A 112 0.88 -1.79 -8.65
N PRO A 113 1.64 -2.42 -7.74
CA PRO A 113 1.72 -3.87 -7.63
C PRO A 113 0.45 -4.46 -7.01
N LYS A 114 0.01 -5.61 -7.51
CA LYS A 114 -1.00 -6.43 -6.86
C LYS A 114 -0.34 -7.38 -5.87
N ALA A 115 -0.97 -7.62 -4.71
CA ALA A 115 -0.43 -8.53 -3.71
C ALA A 115 -0.24 -9.95 -4.27
N THR A 116 -1.17 -10.41 -5.11
CA THR A 116 -1.09 -11.75 -5.74
C THR A 116 0.10 -11.93 -6.67
N ASP A 117 0.63 -10.86 -7.26
CA ASP A 117 1.78 -10.91 -8.16
C ASP A 117 3.13 -11.07 -7.39
N TYR A 118 3.11 -10.91 -6.06
CA TYR A 118 4.31 -10.88 -5.20
C TYR A 118 4.32 -11.95 -4.11
N ILE A 119 3.53 -13.01 -4.26
CA ILE A 119 3.44 -14.09 -3.24
C ILE A 119 4.80 -14.78 -3.05
N ASN A 120 5.53 -15.02 -4.12
CA ASN A 120 6.85 -15.67 -4.02
C ASN A 120 7.86 -14.80 -3.26
N GLU A 121 7.87 -13.49 -3.53
CA GLU A 121 8.72 -12.51 -2.84
C GLU A 121 8.36 -12.39 -1.36
N MET A 122 7.06 -12.45 -1.04
CA MET A 122 6.58 -12.49 0.35
C MET A 122 7.07 -13.76 1.07
N ILE A 123 7.00 -14.92 0.42
CA ILE A 123 7.50 -16.18 0.99
C ILE A 123 9.01 -16.08 1.27
N LEU A 124 9.80 -15.62 0.31
CA LEU A 124 11.24 -15.44 0.48
C LEU A 124 11.57 -14.49 1.64
N MET A 125 10.83 -13.38 1.77
CA MET A 125 10.99 -12.45 2.90
C MET A 125 10.65 -13.14 4.23
N ILE A 126 9.58 -13.92 4.29
CA ILE A 126 9.17 -14.65 5.50
C ILE A 126 10.23 -15.67 5.89
N GLU A 127 10.79 -16.42 4.94
CA GLU A 127 11.87 -17.38 5.18
C GLU A 127 13.12 -16.67 5.76
N GLU A 128 13.49 -15.53 5.23
CA GLU A 128 14.58 -14.71 5.76
C GLU A 128 14.31 -14.24 7.20
N LEU A 129 13.09 -13.79 7.50
CA LEU A 129 12.69 -13.39 8.85
C LEU A 129 12.75 -14.56 9.83
N ILE A 130 12.34 -15.77 9.43
CA ILE A 130 12.46 -16.98 10.26
C ILE A 130 13.93 -17.30 10.51
N LYS A 131 14.76 -17.29 9.48
CA LYS A 131 16.20 -17.54 9.58
C LYS A 131 16.88 -16.57 10.54
N ASN A 132 16.47 -15.29 10.50
CA ASN A 132 16.99 -14.23 11.36
C ASN A 132 16.33 -14.20 12.76
N LYS A 133 15.43 -15.15 13.07
CA LYS A 133 14.67 -15.25 14.34
C LYS A 133 13.74 -14.05 14.61
N HIS A 134 13.35 -13.33 13.57
CA HIS A 134 12.33 -12.28 13.63
C HIS A 134 10.92 -12.78 13.32
N ALA A 135 10.78 -14.04 12.90
CA ALA A 135 9.52 -14.74 12.76
C ALA A 135 9.63 -16.18 13.25
N TYR A 136 8.50 -16.81 13.56
CA TYR A 136 8.43 -18.19 14.01
C TYR A 136 7.14 -18.87 13.54
N VAL A 137 7.20 -20.20 13.39
CA VAL A 137 6.04 -21.02 13.04
C VAL A 137 5.28 -21.37 14.31
N GLY A 138 4.00 -21.07 14.38
CA GLY A 138 3.11 -21.44 15.46
C GLY A 138 2.68 -22.90 15.40
N LYS A 139 2.05 -23.40 16.47
CA LYS A 139 1.56 -24.79 16.56
C LYS A 139 0.49 -25.13 15.52
N ASN A 140 -0.22 -24.14 15.02
CA ASN A 140 -1.25 -24.24 13.97
C ASN A 140 -0.70 -24.18 12.55
N GLY A 141 0.62 -24.05 12.39
CA GLY A 141 1.28 -23.92 11.08
C GLY A 141 1.39 -22.49 10.56
N ASP A 142 0.74 -21.50 11.19
CA ASP A 142 0.85 -20.11 10.81
C ASP A 142 2.22 -19.53 11.16
N VAL A 143 2.67 -18.53 10.41
CA VAL A 143 3.91 -17.81 10.70
C VAL A 143 3.59 -16.48 11.38
N TYR A 144 4.27 -16.23 12.49
CA TYR A 144 4.10 -15.02 13.29
C TYR A 144 5.38 -14.19 13.31
N PHE A 145 5.23 -12.87 13.17
CA PHE A 145 6.34 -11.93 13.32
C PHE A 145 6.62 -11.67 14.80
N ALA A 146 7.86 -11.80 15.21
CA ALA A 146 8.30 -11.61 16.58
C ALA A 146 8.63 -10.12 16.85
N VAL A 147 7.62 -9.28 17.01
CA VAL A 147 7.71 -7.81 17.12
C VAL A 147 8.79 -7.34 18.11
N ARG A 148 9.05 -8.08 19.19
CA ARG A 148 10.02 -7.69 20.23
C ARG A 148 11.48 -7.92 19.84
N THR A 149 11.73 -8.57 18.70
CA THR A 149 13.09 -8.91 18.25
C THR A 149 13.58 -8.01 17.13
N PHE A 150 12.73 -7.04 16.73
CA PHE A 150 13.01 -6.15 15.62
C PHE A 150 13.20 -4.69 16.08
#